data_6cd1a9aa7f0821bf16364bf0b0d28e2e
#
_entry.id   6cd1a9aa7f0821bf16364bf0b0d28e2e
#
_cell.length_a   1.000
_cell.length_b   1.000
_cell.length_c   1.000
_cell.angle_alpha   90.00
_cell.angle_beta   90.00
_cell.angle_gamma   90.00
#
_symmetry.space_group_name_H-M   'P 1'
#
loop_
_entity.id
_entity.type
_entity.pdbx_description
1 polymer ?
#
loop_
_entity_poly.entity_id
_entity_poly.type
_entity_poly.pdbx_seq_one_letter_code
_entity_poly.pdbx_strand_id
1 'polypeptide(L)'
;MKRLSRLRRHRAAGPLLLVFGLLTIGTTFQVASAVTNTTTLNADRSAQIEEGKQLFIKGCSSCHGLNAEGGVVAPSLIGVGAASVDFQVGTGRMPMSDMSQQAMRKNVVYTPEEVHALAVYVASLAPGPEIPGDELLNYERDGSIAEGGELFRTNCAMCHNFAGQGGALTQGKWAPSVMGVEAKHIYEALVTGPQSMPVFSDKTLTPEEKLSVIKWIKHAETEPQLGGIALGRVGPVTEGLLVWTLGIGMLIGVAVWLAMKAR
;
A
#
# COMPACT_ATOMS: atom_id res chain seq x y z
N MET A 1 -48.06 -24.85 -44.83
CA MET A 1 -47.82 -26.05 -43.99
C MET A 1 -46.97 -27.13 -44.70
N LYS A 2 -47.02 -27.32 -46.04
CA LYS A 2 -46.25 -28.37 -46.78
C LYS A 2 -44.69 -28.19 -46.76
N ARG A 3 -44.14 -26.98 -46.58
CA ARG A 3 -42.68 -26.75 -46.51
C ARG A 3 -42.05 -27.21 -45.16
N LEU A 4 -42.71 -27.00 -44.06
CA LEU A 4 -42.23 -27.42 -42.72
C LEU A 4 -42.19 -28.95 -42.58
N SER A 5 -43.13 -29.69 -43.24
CA SER A 5 -43.14 -31.15 -43.18
C SER A 5 -41.99 -31.78 -43.98
N ARG A 6 -41.50 -31.13 -45.06
CA ARG A 6 -40.30 -31.58 -45.82
C ARG A 6 -39.01 -31.39 -45.05
N LEU A 7 -38.85 -30.25 -44.33
CA LEU A 7 -37.67 -29.98 -43.50
C LEU A 7 -37.55 -31.01 -42.35
N ARG A 8 -38.68 -31.41 -41.75
CA ARG A 8 -38.71 -32.39 -40.64
C ARG A 8 -38.32 -33.81 -41.06
N ARG A 9 -38.43 -34.16 -42.39
CA ARG A 9 -38.04 -35.46 -42.96
C ARG A 9 -36.63 -35.50 -43.52
N HIS A 10 -35.86 -34.37 -43.45
CA HIS A 10 -34.50 -34.33 -43.95
C HIS A 10 -33.58 -35.12 -43.02
N ARG A 11 -32.62 -35.89 -43.59
CA ARG A 11 -31.67 -36.71 -42.82
C ARG A 11 -30.89 -35.93 -41.74
N ALA A 12 -30.64 -34.65 -42.00
CA ALA A 12 -29.95 -33.75 -41.07
C ALA A 12 -30.85 -33.09 -40.02
N ALA A 13 -32.17 -33.26 -40.07
CA ALA A 13 -33.09 -32.58 -39.17
C ALA A 13 -32.92 -33.03 -37.68
N GLY A 14 -32.67 -34.32 -37.46
CA GLY A 14 -32.42 -34.87 -36.13
C GLY A 14 -31.15 -34.31 -35.46
N PRO A 15 -29.98 -34.46 -36.12
CA PRO A 15 -28.75 -33.91 -35.56
C PRO A 15 -28.75 -32.38 -35.42
N LEU A 16 -29.36 -31.64 -36.34
CA LEU A 16 -29.48 -30.19 -36.22
C LEU A 16 -30.36 -29.74 -35.05
N LEU A 17 -31.47 -30.43 -34.78
CA LEU A 17 -32.32 -30.15 -33.64
C LEU A 17 -31.62 -30.50 -32.33
N LEU A 18 -30.83 -31.57 -32.28
CA LEU A 18 -30.00 -31.91 -31.13
C LEU A 18 -28.92 -30.83 -30.84
N VAL A 19 -28.19 -30.40 -31.86
CA VAL A 19 -27.18 -29.34 -31.72
C VAL A 19 -27.83 -28.02 -31.31
N PHE A 20 -28.96 -27.67 -31.90
CA PHE A 20 -29.71 -26.47 -31.52
C PHE A 20 -30.22 -26.56 -30.08
N GLY A 21 -30.76 -27.71 -29.65
CA GLY A 21 -31.19 -27.94 -28.27
C GLY A 21 -30.05 -27.86 -27.26
N LEU A 22 -28.89 -28.45 -27.57
CA LEU A 22 -27.72 -28.37 -26.73
C LEU A 22 -27.17 -26.94 -26.62
N LEU A 23 -27.13 -26.20 -27.75
CA LEU A 23 -26.70 -24.80 -27.74
C LEU A 23 -27.67 -23.92 -26.96
N THR A 24 -28.99 -24.10 -27.07
CA THR A 24 -29.96 -23.33 -26.31
C THR A 24 -29.87 -23.63 -24.80
N ILE A 25 -29.75 -24.90 -24.42
CA ILE A 25 -29.56 -25.30 -22.99
C ILE A 25 -28.23 -24.76 -22.47
N GLY A 26 -27.14 -24.88 -23.24
CA GLY A 26 -25.82 -24.39 -22.84
C GLY A 26 -25.82 -22.86 -22.64
N THR A 27 -26.42 -22.11 -23.57
CA THR A 27 -26.48 -20.64 -23.44
C THR A 27 -27.38 -20.19 -22.28
N THR A 28 -28.53 -20.83 -22.07
CA THR A 28 -29.41 -20.49 -20.94
C THR A 28 -28.78 -20.83 -19.60
N PHE A 29 -28.04 -21.93 -19.49
CA PHE A 29 -27.30 -22.29 -18.29
C PHE A 29 -26.17 -21.29 -18.00
N GLN A 30 -25.40 -20.88 -19.00
CA GLN A 30 -24.33 -19.86 -18.89
C GLN A 30 -24.89 -18.50 -18.41
N VAL A 31 -25.99 -18.05 -19.00
CA VAL A 31 -26.65 -16.80 -18.59
C VAL A 31 -27.19 -16.89 -17.17
N ALA A 32 -27.86 -17.99 -16.81
CA ALA A 32 -28.38 -18.21 -15.46
C ALA A 32 -27.24 -18.22 -14.43
N SER A 33 -26.14 -18.91 -14.69
CA SER A 33 -24.96 -18.94 -13.82
C SER A 33 -24.32 -17.56 -13.66
N ALA A 34 -24.18 -16.79 -14.73
CA ALA A 34 -23.63 -15.44 -14.69
C ALA A 34 -24.50 -14.50 -13.85
N VAL A 35 -25.83 -14.55 -14.01
CA VAL A 35 -26.77 -13.75 -13.21
C VAL A 35 -26.70 -14.12 -11.74
N THR A 36 -26.67 -15.41 -11.39
CA THR A 36 -26.57 -15.87 -10.01
C THR A 36 -25.26 -15.40 -9.37
N ASN A 37 -24.13 -15.57 -10.04
CA ASN A 37 -22.83 -15.11 -9.54
C ASN A 37 -22.81 -13.59 -9.31
N THR A 38 -23.35 -12.80 -10.23
CA THR A 38 -23.41 -11.34 -10.08
C THR A 38 -24.29 -10.95 -8.88
N THR A 39 -25.38 -11.65 -8.66
CA THR A 39 -26.28 -11.38 -7.53
C THR A 39 -25.62 -11.70 -6.18
N THR A 40 -24.91 -12.82 -6.08
CA THR A 40 -24.17 -13.17 -4.85
C THR A 40 -23.05 -12.20 -4.56
N LEU A 41 -22.23 -11.84 -5.55
CA LEU A 41 -21.14 -10.87 -5.40
C LEU A 41 -21.66 -9.49 -4.94
N ASN A 42 -22.78 -9.05 -5.48
CA ASN A 42 -23.39 -7.78 -5.06
C ASN A 42 -23.95 -7.84 -3.63
N ALA A 43 -24.54 -8.97 -3.23
CA ALA A 43 -25.03 -9.18 -1.87
C ALA A 43 -23.88 -9.20 -0.85
N ASP A 44 -22.79 -9.90 -1.17
CA ASP A 44 -21.59 -9.95 -0.33
C ASP A 44 -20.95 -8.57 -0.18
N ARG A 45 -20.81 -7.82 -1.28
CA ARG A 45 -20.30 -6.44 -1.24
C ARG A 45 -21.19 -5.53 -0.41
N SER A 46 -22.52 -5.66 -0.52
CA SER A 46 -23.44 -4.84 0.26
C SER A 46 -23.35 -5.14 1.75
N ALA A 47 -23.16 -6.41 2.12
CA ALA A 47 -22.94 -6.83 3.51
C ALA A 47 -21.62 -6.25 4.05
N GLN A 48 -20.54 -6.30 3.29
CA GLN A 48 -19.25 -5.70 3.66
C GLN A 48 -19.33 -4.18 3.83
N ILE A 49 -20.05 -3.46 2.96
CA ILE A 49 -20.28 -2.02 3.10
C ILE A 49 -21.01 -1.71 4.40
N GLU A 50 -22.07 -2.48 4.75
CA GLU A 50 -22.82 -2.25 5.97
C GLU A 50 -21.97 -2.56 7.22
N GLU A 51 -21.21 -3.64 7.21
CA GLU A 51 -20.26 -3.97 8.28
C GLU A 51 -19.22 -2.87 8.45
N GLY A 52 -18.58 -2.44 7.37
CA GLY A 52 -17.61 -1.34 7.38
C GLY A 52 -18.20 -0.02 7.89
N LYS A 53 -19.46 0.27 7.54
CA LYS A 53 -20.20 1.42 8.07
C LYS A 53 -20.40 1.34 9.58
N GLN A 54 -20.76 0.17 10.11
CA GLN A 54 -20.93 -0.01 11.55
C GLN A 54 -19.59 0.15 12.30
N LEU A 55 -18.50 -0.39 11.76
CA LEU A 55 -17.16 -0.20 12.29
C LEU A 55 -16.74 1.29 12.25
N PHE A 56 -17.02 1.97 11.15
CA PHE A 56 -16.74 3.39 10.97
C PHE A 56 -17.47 4.24 12.01
N ILE A 57 -18.77 4.00 12.22
CA ILE A 57 -19.57 4.73 13.19
C ILE A 57 -19.01 4.55 14.61
N LYS A 58 -18.54 3.35 14.96
CA LYS A 58 -17.98 3.06 16.28
C LYS A 58 -16.61 3.68 16.53
N GLY A 59 -15.72 3.68 15.52
CA GLY A 59 -14.30 3.98 15.70
C GLY A 59 -13.79 5.25 15.01
N CYS A 60 -14.51 5.80 14.03
CA CYS A 60 -14.00 6.84 13.14
C CYS A 60 -14.85 8.10 13.12
N SER A 61 -16.18 7.95 13.25
CA SER A 61 -17.14 9.03 13.05
C SER A 61 -16.98 10.21 14.03
N SER A 62 -16.47 9.97 15.22
CA SER A 62 -16.22 11.02 16.23
C SER A 62 -15.26 12.11 15.75
N CYS A 63 -14.31 11.74 14.87
CA CYS A 63 -13.33 12.66 14.29
C CYS A 63 -13.65 13.01 12.84
N HIS A 64 -14.06 12.02 12.02
CA HIS A 64 -14.26 12.17 10.59
C HIS A 64 -15.70 12.54 10.19
N GLY A 65 -16.62 12.75 11.15
CA GLY A 65 -18.03 13.01 10.90
C GLY A 65 -18.85 11.75 10.62
N LEU A 66 -20.18 11.83 10.81
CA LEU A 66 -21.06 10.67 10.67
C LEU A 66 -21.16 10.15 9.23
N ASN A 67 -20.96 11.00 8.23
CA ASN A 67 -20.96 10.67 6.81
C ASN A 67 -19.56 10.76 6.21
N ALA A 68 -18.50 10.66 7.03
CA ALA A 68 -17.11 10.78 6.63
C ALA A 68 -16.74 12.12 5.97
N GLU A 69 -17.55 13.16 6.20
CA GLU A 69 -17.37 14.50 5.64
C GLU A 69 -16.17 15.27 6.21
N GLY A 70 -15.61 14.77 7.31
CA GLY A 70 -14.53 15.44 8.03
C GLY A 70 -15.02 16.59 8.91
N GLY A 71 -14.07 17.35 9.45
CA GLY A 71 -14.35 18.49 10.32
C GLY A 71 -13.09 19.24 10.73
N VAL A 72 -13.17 19.94 11.86
CA VAL A 72 -12.03 20.70 12.40
C VAL A 72 -10.89 19.78 12.85
N VAL A 73 -11.22 18.57 13.29
CA VAL A 73 -10.31 17.64 13.93
C VAL A 73 -9.66 16.69 12.93
N ALA A 74 -10.41 16.25 11.92
CA ALA A 74 -9.95 15.26 10.95
C ALA A 74 -10.44 15.60 9.53
N PRO A 75 -9.69 15.22 8.50
CA PRO A 75 -10.08 15.50 7.12
C PRO A 75 -11.29 14.64 6.68
N SER A 76 -11.94 15.07 5.59
CA SER A 76 -12.91 14.25 4.89
C SER A 76 -12.28 12.96 4.37
N LEU A 77 -13.04 11.87 4.42
CA LEU A 77 -12.66 10.59 3.82
C LEU A 77 -13.37 10.33 2.49
N ILE A 78 -14.18 11.26 2.01
CA ILE A 78 -14.86 11.15 0.72
C ILE A 78 -13.82 11.26 -0.39
N GLY A 79 -13.67 10.20 -1.20
CA GLY A 79 -12.72 10.16 -2.31
C GLY A 79 -11.28 9.79 -1.95
N VAL A 80 -10.97 9.46 -0.69
CA VAL A 80 -9.61 9.02 -0.30
C VAL A 80 -9.26 7.62 -0.80
N GLY A 81 -10.27 6.81 -1.12
CA GLY A 81 -10.13 5.47 -1.67
C GLY A 81 -9.82 4.38 -0.65
N ALA A 82 -9.96 3.13 -1.12
CA ALA A 82 -9.72 1.94 -0.29
C ALA A 82 -8.25 1.82 0.17
N ALA A 83 -7.29 2.14 -0.70
CA ALA A 83 -5.86 2.05 -0.40
C ALA A 83 -5.45 2.95 0.77
N SER A 84 -6.05 4.15 0.90
CA SER A 84 -5.78 5.03 2.04
C SER A 84 -6.23 4.41 3.36
N VAL A 85 -7.39 3.75 3.37
CA VAL A 85 -7.93 3.11 4.57
C VAL A 85 -7.10 1.87 4.93
N ASP A 86 -6.82 1.00 3.96
CA ASP A 86 -6.00 -0.18 4.17
C ASP A 86 -4.63 0.20 4.73
N PHE A 87 -3.98 1.21 4.15
CA PHE A 87 -2.70 1.72 4.66
C PHE A 87 -2.82 2.28 6.07
N GLN A 88 -3.74 3.20 6.32
CA GLN A 88 -3.81 3.92 7.60
C GLN A 88 -4.25 3.02 8.75
N VAL A 89 -5.26 2.19 8.52
CA VAL A 89 -5.81 1.29 9.53
C VAL A 89 -4.98 0.02 9.64
N GLY A 90 -4.61 -0.59 8.51
CA GLY A 90 -3.80 -1.82 8.45
C GLY A 90 -2.38 -1.66 8.99
N THR A 91 -1.84 -0.42 9.02
CA THR A 91 -0.55 -0.13 9.67
C THR A 91 -0.70 0.41 11.11
N GLY A 92 -1.91 0.47 11.65
CA GLY A 92 -2.21 0.92 13.00
C GLY A 92 -2.09 2.44 13.21
N ARG A 93 -1.93 3.24 12.15
CA ARG A 93 -1.91 4.70 12.26
C ARG A 93 -3.26 5.25 12.68
N MET A 94 -4.33 4.67 12.16
CA MET A 94 -5.71 4.97 12.57
C MET A 94 -6.32 3.78 13.33
N PRO A 95 -7.20 4.07 14.30
CA PRO A 95 -7.55 5.39 14.85
C PRO A 95 -6.37 6.01 15.62
N MET A 96 -6.23 7.34 15.59
CA MET A 96 -5.21 8.03 16.37
C MET A 96 -5.48 7.89 17.87
N SER A 97 -4.41 7.82 18.68
CA SER A 97 -4.52 7.78 20.15
C SER A 97 -4.62 9.17 20.78
N ASP A 98 -4.13 10.19 20.07
CA ASP A 98 -4.11 11.57 20.49
C ASP A 98 -4.18 12.52 19.28
N MET A 99 -4.35 13.82 19.52
CA MET A 99 -4.40 14.87 18.50
C MET A 99 -2.99 15.35 18.11
N SER A 100 -2.07 14.43 17.87
CA SER A 100 -0.72 14.77 17.43
C SER A 100 -0.69 15.24 15.96
N GLN A 101 0.39 15.93 15.59
CA GLN A 101 0.57 16.45 14.23
C GLN A 101 0.79 15.33 13.19
N GLN A 102 1.06 14.13 13.64
CA GLN A 102 1.39 13.00 12.78
C GLN A 102 0.86 11.69 13.38
N ALA A 103 0.15 10.90 12.55
CA ALA A 103 -0.34 9.59 12.94
C ALA A 103 0.82 8.57 13.00
N MET A 104 1.19 8.19 14.23
CA MET A 104 2.24 7.21 14.49
C MET A 104 1.80 5.80 14.13
N ARG A 105 2.73 5.01 13.57
CA ARG A 105 2.52 3.56 13.46
C ARG A 105 2.46 2.95 14.86
N LYS A 106 1.43 2.15 15.12
CA LYS A 106 1.23 1.40 16.36
C LYS A 106 0.58 0.04 16.06
N ASN A 107 0.28 -0.72 17.10
CA ASN A 107 -0.40 -2.00 16.92
C ASN A 107 -1.75 -1.81 16.23
N VAL A 108 -2.02 -2.67 15.27
CA VAL A 108 -3.31 -2.69 14.55
C VAL A 108 -4.41 -3.12 15.51
N VAL A 109 -5.51 -2.39 15.51
CA VAL A 109 -6.66 -2.62 16.43
C VAL A 109 -7.69 -3.55 15.80
N TYR A 110 -7.82 -3.48 14.46
CA TYR A 110 -8.81 -4.21 13.68
C TYR A 110 -8.23 -5.47 13.05
N THR A 111 -9.05 -6.49 12.84
CA THR A 111 -8.65 -7.67 12.06
C THR A 111 -8.49 -7.31 10.58
N PRO A 112 -7.79 -8.11 9.76
CA PRO A 112 -7.68 -7.86 8.32
C PRO A 112 -9.04 -7.76 7.62
N GLU A 113 -10.02 -8.54 8.03
CA GLU A 113 -11.38 -8.54 7.50
C GLU A 113 -12.11 -7.23 7.84
N GLU A 114 -11.96 -6.75 9.07
CA GLU A 114 -12.52 -5.46 9.51
C GLU A 114 -11.85 -4.27 8.80
N VAL A 115 -10.52 -4.33 8.58
CA VAL A 115 -9.80 -3.32 7.78
C VAL A 115 -10.35 -3.30 6.35
N HIS A 116 -10.55 -4.48 5.75
CA HIS A 116 -11.11 -4.60 4.42
C HIS A 116 -12.55 -4.05 4.36
N ALA A 117 -13.41 -4.39 5.31
CA ALA A 117 -14.77 -3.88 5.37
C ALA A 117 -14.81 -2.34 5.49
N LEU A 118 -13.94 -1.75 6.34
CA LEU A 118 -13.76 -0.30 6.44
C LEU A 118 -13.32 0.32 5.11
N ALA A 119 -12.36 -0.31 4.42
CA ALA A 119 -11.86 0.14 3.12
C ALA A 119 -12.96 0.11 2.05
N VAL A 120 -13.74 -0.97 1.99
CA VAL A 120 -14.89 -1.12 1.07
C VAL A 120 -15.97 -0.09 1.35
N TYR A 121 -16.29 0.18 2.63
CA TYR A 121 -17.24 1.23 3.00
C TYR A 121 -16.78 2.61 2.54
N VAL A 122 -15.54 3.01 2.86
CA VAL A 122 -15.04 4.35 2.47
C VAL A 122 -14.94 4.48 0.94
N ALA A 123 -14.51 3.44 0.24
CA ALA A 123 -14.49 3.40 -1.23
C ALA A 123 -15.91 3.52 -1.84
N SER A 124 -16.95 3.11 -1.13
CA SER A 124 -18.34 3.25 -1.58
C SER A 124 -18.85 4.70 -1.54
N LEU A 125 -18.18 5.59 -0.80
CA LEU A 125 -18.59 6.99 -0.65
C LEU A 125 -18.24 7.83 -1.89
N ALA A 126 -17.08 7.60 -2.49
CA ALA A 126 -16.66 8.22 -3.76
C ALA A 126 -15.44 7.48 -4.34
N PRO A 127 -15.20 7.57 -5.67
CA PRO A 127 -14.02 6.98 -6.31
C PRO A 127 -12.71 7.54 -5.72
N GLY A 128 -11.71 6.67 -5.57
CA GLY A 128 -10.37 6.99 -5.09
C GLY A 128 -9.40 5.84 -5.37
N PRO A 129 -8.13 5.93 -4.94
CA PRO A 129 -7.15 4.88 -5.14
C PRO A 129 -7.63 3.54 -4.56
N GLU A 130 -7.54 2.48 -5.36
CA GLU A 130 -7.88 1.12 -4.96
C GLU A 130 -6.70 0.42 -4.28
N ILE A 131 -6.97 -0.60 -3.46
CA ILE A 131 -5.94 -1.48 -2.91
C ILE A 131 -5.27 -2.18 -4.09
N PRO A 132 -3.91 -2.17 -4.19
CA PRO A 132 -3.22 -2.79 -5.31
C PRO A 132 -3.47 -4.30 -5.36
N GLY A 133 -3.85 -4.79 -6.54
CA GLY A 133 -3.94 -6.23 -6.82
C GLY A 133 -2.57 -6.87 -6.96
N ASP A 134 -2.55 -8.21 -7.03
CA ASP A 134 -1.30 -9.00 -7.11
C ASP A 134 -0.45 -8.63 -8.33
N GLU A 135 -1.06 -8.17 -9.42
CA GLU A 135 -0.36 -7.71 -10.62
C GLU A 135 0.50 -6.47 -10.35
N LEU A 136 0.06 -5.57 -9.46
CA LEU A 136 0.77 -4.37 -9.04
C LEU A 136 1.70 -4.60 -7.83
N LEU A 137 1.84 -5.84 -7.39
CA LEU A 137 2.72 -6.21 -6.27
C LEU A 137 3.85 -7.17 -6.68
N ASN A 138 3.91 -7.54 -7.96
CA ASN A 138 4.94 -8.47 -8.46
C ASN A 138 6.27 -7.74 -8.76
N TYR A 139 6.79 -7.03 -7.75
CA TYR A 139 8.03 -6.27 -7.86
C TYR A 139 9.26 -7.14 -8.16
N GLU A 140 9.25 -8.42 -7.79
CA GLU A 140 10.36 -9.34 -8.05
C GLU A 140 10.54 -9.60 -9.54
N ARG A 141 9.44 -9.75 -10.27
CA ARG A 141 9.45 -9.98 -11.73
C ARG A 141 9.61 -8.68 -12.51
N ASP A 142 8.84 -7.66 -12.14
CA ASP A 142 8.60 -6.49 -12.99
C ASP A 142 9.42 -5.26 -12.58
N GLY A 143 10.05 -5.27 -11.38
CA GLY A 143 10.90 -4.19 -10.90
C GLY A 143 12.37 -4.35 -11.29
N SER A 144 13.10 -3.23 -11.32
CA SER A 144 14.55 -3.12 -11.52
C SER A 144 15.23 -2.52 -10.30
N ILE A 145 16.21 -3.22 -9.69
CA ILE A 145 16.95 -2.70 -8.51
C ILE A 145 17.73 -1.43 -8.87
N ALA A 146 18.37 -1.39 -10.04
CA ALA A 146 19.19 -0.25 -10.46
C ALA A 146 18.34 1.00 -10.65
N GLU A 147 17.24 0.88 -11.40
CA GLU A 147 16.29 1.96 -11.64
C GLU A 147 15.61 2.40 -10.34
N GLY A 148 15.14 1.44 -9.54
CA GLY A 148 14.51 1.72 -8.24
C GLY A 148 15.43 2.48 -7.30
N GLY A 149 16.74 2.16 -7.29
CA GLY A 149 17.74 2.88 -6.53
C GLY A 149 17.96 4.31 -7.01
N GLU A 150 17.90 4.55 -8.31
CA GLU A 150 17.99 5.90 -8.88
C GLU A 150 16.72 6.72 -8.54
N LEU A 151 15.55 6.15 -8.76
CA LEU A 151 14.26 6.76 -8.43
C LEU A 151 14.12 7.06 -6.94
N PHE A 152 14.58 6.15 -6.08
CA PHE A 152 14.57 6.36 -4.63
C PHE A 152 15.47 7.53 -4.22
N ARG A 153 16.69 7.61 -4.75
CA ARG A 153 17.62 8.71 -4.44
C ARG A 153 17.08 10.06 -4.90
N THR A 154 16.42 10.12 -6.04
CA THR A 154 15.91 11.37 -6.62
C THR A 154 14.60 11.84 -6.00
N ASN A 155 13.71 10.92 -5.60
CA ASN A 155 12.36 11.27 -5.16
C ASN A 155 12.10 11.03 -3.66
N CYS A 156 12.80 10.10 -3.02
CA CYS A 156 12.46 9.61 -1.68
C CYS A 156 13.53 9.92 -0.63
N ALA A 157 14.81 9.85 -0.99
CA ALA A 157 15.92 9.94 -0.05
C ALA A 157 15.99 11.28 0.71
N MET A 158 15.48 12.37 0.14
CA MET A 158 15.44 13.68 0.81
C MET A 158 14.64 13.62 2.12
N CYS A 159 13.57 12.82 2.17
CA CYS A 159 12.75 12.66 3.37
C CYS A 159 13.08 11.37 4.11
N HIS A 160 13.23 10.25 3.38
CA HIS A 160 13.40 8.91 3.97
C HIS A 160 14.86 8.51 4.22
N ASN A 161 15.83 9.41 4.02
CA ASN A 161 17.27 9.10 4.07
C ASN A 161 17.71 8.20 2.90
N PHE A 162 19.00 8.28 2.51
CA PHE A 162 19.52 7.49 1.39
C PHE A 162 19.46 5.98 1.60
N ALA A 163 19.45 5.52 2.87
CA ALA A 163 19.30 4.11 3.25
C ALA A 163 17.88 3.74 3.68
N GLY A 164 16.89 4.61 3.46
CA GLY A 164 15.49 4.34 3.80
C GLY A 164 15.16 4.30 5.28
N GLN A 165 16.06 4.80 6.16
CA GLN A 165 15.87 4.73 7.62
C GLN A 165 14.93 5.82 8.18
N GLY A 166 14.42 6.68 7.30
CA GLY A 166 13.62 7.81 7.70
C GLY A 166 14.46 9.03 8.09
N GLY A 167 13.81 10.14 8.39
CA GLY A 167 14.46 11.39 8.70
C GLY A 167 13.55 12.44 9.29
N ALA A 168 14.14 13.46 9.91
CA ALA A 168 13.41 14.59 10.46
C ALA A 168 12.90 15.50 9.33
N LEU A 169 11.67 15.96 9.47
CA LEU A 169 11.02 16.94 8.61
C LEU A 169 10.80 18.25 9.38
N THR A 170 10.29 19.26 8.69
CA THR A 170 9.94 20.54 9.30
C THR A 170 8.80 20.40 10.32
N GLN A 171 8.70 21.36 11.25
CA GLN A 171 7.63 21.46 12.23
C GLN A 171 7.49 20.24 13.17
N GLY A 172 8.59 19.57 13.48
CA GLY A 172 8.57 18.41 14.39
C GLY A 172 7.99 17.12 13.80
N LYS A 173 7.75 17.10 12.51
CA LYS A 173 7.36 15.89 11.77
C LYS A 173 8.60 15.08 11.38
N TRP A 174 8.40 13.84 10.97
CA TRP A 174 9.45 13.00 10.41
C TRP A 174 8.90 12.06 9.33
N ALA A 175 9.76 11.68 8.39
CA ALA A 175 9.49 10.59 7.48
C ALA A 175 9.86 9.27 8.17
N PRO A 176 8.97 8.27 8.23
CA PRO A 176 9.28 6.99 8.86
C PRO A 176 10.31 6.20 8.05
N SER A 177 10.95 5.22 8.72
CA SER A 177 11.71 4.20 7.98
C SER A 177 10.78 3.45 7.02
N VAL A 178 11.28 3.22 5.81
CA VAL A 178 10.61 2.36 4.81
C VAL A 178 11.07 0.91 4.91
N MET A 179 12.08 0.63 5.76
CA MET A 179 12.59 -0.72 6.00
C MET A 179 11.59 -1.54 6.82
N GLY A 180 11.40 -2.81 6.45
CA GLY A 180 10.45 -3.72 7.10
C GLY A 180 8.98 -3.40 6.83
N VAL A 181 8.69 -2.57 5.83
CA VAL A 181 7.32 -2.26 5.39
C VAL A 181 6.91 -3.23 4.28
N GLU A 182 5.70 -3.78 4.34
CA GLU A 182 5.17 -4.65 3.29
C GLU A 182 5.08 -3.94 1.94
N ALA A 183 5.32 -4.66 0.85
CA ALA A 183 5.29 -4.13 -0.51
C ALA A 183 3.95 -3.44 -0.83
N LYS A 184 2.84 -4.03 -0.40
CA LYS A 184 1.49 -3.48 -0.52
C LYS A 184 1.41 -2.09 0.10
N HIS A 185 1.84 -1.93 1.34
CA HIS A 185 1.78 -0.66 2.04
C HIS A 185 2.74 0.39 1.49
N ILE A 186 3.86 -0.03 0.88
CA ILE A 186 4.73 0.91 0.15
C ILE A 186 4.00 1.43 -1.08
N TYR A 187 3.38 0.55 -1.88
CA TYR A 187 2.62 0.94 -3.07
C TYR A 187 1.45 1.87 -2.70
N GLU A 188 0.67 1.51 -1.68
CA GLU A 188 -0.43 2.32 -1.17
C GLU A 188 0.03 3.71 -0.72
N ALA A 189 1.16 3.80 0.00
CA ALA A 189 1.73 5.08 0.40
C ALA A 189 2.13 5.95 -0.82
N LEU A 190 2.66 5.35 -1.88
CA LEU A 190 3.02 6.07 -3.11
C LEU A 190 1.78 6.65 -3.80
N VAL A 191 0.69 5.91 -3.89
CA VAL A 191 -0.52 6.35 -4.61
C VAL A 191 -1.45 7.23 -3.78
N THR A 192 -1.35 7.19 -2.44
CA THR A 192 -2.23 7.94 -1.54
C THR A 192 -1.57 9.18 -0.90
N GLY A 193 -0.24 9.21 -0.82
CA GLY A 193 0.51 10.31 -0.22
C GLY A 193 0.13 10.60 1.24
N PRO A 194 0.34 9.66 2.18
CA PRO A 194 -0.11 9.82 3.55
C PRO A 194 0.57 11.00 4.25
N GLN A 195 -0.21 11.82 4.93
CA GLN A 195 0.22 12.96 5.75
C GLN A 195 1.00 14.02 4.95
N SER A 196 2.32 14.10 5.12
CA SER A 196 3.18 15.07 4.41
C SER A 196 3.89 14.47 3.19
N MET A 197 3.66 13.20 2.89
CA MET A 197 4.21 12.54 1.71
C MET A 197 3.45 13.01 0.46
N PRO A 198 4.13 13.37 -0.64
CA PRO A 198 3.44 13.67 -1.89
C PRO A 198 2.81 12.42 -2.50
N VAL A 199 1.76 12.63 -3.29
CA VAL A 199 1.16 11.57 -4.11
C VAL A 199 2.02 11.34 -5.36
N PHE A 200 2.44 10.11 -5.60
CA PHE A 200 3.12 9.70 -6.82
C PHE A 200 2.12 9.04 -7.77
N SER A 201 1.40 9.85 -8.52
CA SER A 201 0.48 9.37 -9.54
C SER A 201 1.24 8.64 -10.67
N ASP A 202 0.52 7.87 -11.52
CA ASP A 202 1.13 7.17 -12.66
C ASP A 202 1.74 8.11 -13.72
N LYS A 203 1.42 9.40 -13.64
CA LYS A 203 2.09 10.44 -14.45
C LYS A 203 3.43 10.87 -13.86
N THR A 204 3.64 10.68 -12.57
CA THR A 204 4.89 11.04 -11.86
C THR A 204 5.83 9.86 -11.78
N LEU A 205 5.32 8.71 -11.40
CA LEU A 205 5.99 7.41 -11.39
C LEU A 205 5.03 6.39 -11.99
N THR A 206 5.42 5.73 -13.07
CA THR A 206 4.61 4.66 -13.67
C THR A 206 4.43 3.48 -12.68
N PRO A 207 3.48 2.59 -12.90
CA PRO A 207 3.36 1.38 -12.07
C PRO A 207 4.67 0.57 -11.99
N GLU A 208 5.39 0.41 -13.11
CA GLU A 208 6.65 -0.30 -13.21
C GLU A 208 7.77 0.40 -12.41
N GLU A 209 7.84 1.72 -12.46
CA GLU A 209 8.78 2.52 -11.67
C GLU A 209 8.50 2.41 -10.17
N LYS A 210 7.23 2.37 -9.76
CA LYS A 210 6.85 2.10 -8.36
C LYS A 210 7.30 0.71 -7.92
N LEU A 211 7.13 -0.32 -8.78
CA LEU A 211 7.63 -1.67 -8.51
C LEU A 211 9.16 -1.70 -8.42
N SER A 212 9.86 -0.93 -9.24
CA SER A 212 11.31 -0.78 -9.18
C SER A 212 11.77 -0.16 -7.85
N VAL A 213 11.09 0.88 -7.38
CA VAL A 213 11.33 1.47 -6.05
C VAL A 213 11.10 0.45 -4.93
N ILE A 214 10.00 -0.30 -4.97
CA ILE A 214 9.70 -1.35 -3.99
C ILE A 214 10.78 -2.43 -4.00
N LYS A 215 11.18 -2.90 -5.18
CA LYS A 215 12.24 -3.90 -5.32
C LYS A 215 13.55 -3.44 -4.74
N TRP A 216 13.94 -2.19 -4.99
CA TRP A 216 15.15 -1.62 -4.39
C TRP A 216 15.07 -1.56 -2.86
N ILE A 217 13.93 -1.13 -2.29
CA ILE A 217 13.73 -1.11 -0.84
C ILE A 217 13.88 -2.51 -0.26
N LYS A 218 13.22 -3.51 -0.85
CA LYS A 218 13.28 -4.91 -0.42
C LYS A 218 14.68 -5.50 -0.55
N HIS A 219 15.39 -5.16 -1.61
CA HIS A 219 16.79 -5.54 -1.77
C HIS A 219 17.67 -4.90 -0.69
N ALA A 220 17.53 -3.61 -0.42
CA ALA A 220 18.28 -2.89 0.60
C ALA A 220 18.03 -3.44 2.02
N GLU A 221 16.85 -4.00 2.30
CA GLU A 221 16.55 -4.67 3.57
C GLU A 221 17.39 -5.93 3.80
N THR A 222 17.62 -6.69 2.75
CA THR A 222 18.27 -8.01 2.80
C THR A 222 19.76 -7.99 2.47
N GLU A 223 20.26 -6.88 1.91
CA GLU A 223 21.64 -6.76 1.49
C GLU A 223 22.60 -6.87 2.68
N PRO A 224 23.56 -7.82 2.65
CA PRO A 224 24.50 -8.01 3.75
C PRO A 224 25.44 -6.79 3.86
N GLN A 225 25.83 -6.46 5.07
CA GLN A 225 26.89 -5.48 5.31
C GLN A 225 28.25 -6.07 4.87
N LEU A 226 28.89 -5.41 3.91
CA LEU A 226 30.18 -5.86 3.38
C LEU A 226 31.39 -5.53 4.30
N GLY A 227 31.16 -5.13 5.52
CA GLY A 227 32.18 -4.86 6.53
C GLY A 227 31.84 -3.66 7.42
N GLY A 228 32.56 -3.52 8.54
CA GLY A 228 32.36 -2.46 9.49
C GLY A 228 31.13 -2.63 10.41
N ILE A 229 30.80 -1.60 11.16
CA ILE A 229 29.65 -1.56 12.06
C ILE A 229 28.57 -0.72 11.37
N ALA A 230 27.36 -1.30 11.20
CA ALA A 230 26.26 -0.68 10.47
C ALA A 230 25.76 0.66 11.06
N LEU A 231 25.95 0.88 12.35
CA LEU A 231 25.49 2.07 13.08
C LEU A 231 24.02 2.45 12.78
N GLY A 232 23.17 1.45 12.55
CA GLY A 232 21.75 1.61 12.19
C GLY A 232 21.50 2.08 10.76
N ARG A 233 22.54 2.13 9.89
CA ARG A 233 22.47 2.65 8.51
C ARG A 233 21.95 4.10 8.42
N VAL A 234 22.11 4.88 9.50
CA VAL A 234 21.68 6.29 9.52
C VAL A 234 22.61 7.18 8.73
N GLY A 235 23.82 6.68 8.42
CA GLY A 235 24.78 7.34 7.54
C GLY A 235 25.69 8.33 8.26
N PRO A 236 26.10 9.43 7.60
CA PRO A 236 27.23 10.28 8.04
C PRO A 236 27.11 10.84 9.44
N VAL A 237 25.91 10.99 9.98
CA VAL A 237 25.68 11.56 11.31
C VAL A 237 26.22 10.64 12.41
N THR A 238 25.88 9.36 12.39
CA THR A 238 26.34 8.37 13.39
C THR A 238 27.80 8.01 13.17
N GLU A 239 28.24 7.91 11.91
CA GLU A 239 29.63 7.67 11.55
C GLU A 239 30.50 8.84 11.99
N GLY A 240 30.09 10.07 11.68
CA GLY A 240 30.77 11.28 12.11
C GLY A 240 30.87 11.40 13.63
N LEU A 241 29.76 11.11 14.36
CA LEU A 241 29.78 11.13 15.82
C LEU A 241 30.80 10.13 16.39
N LEU A 242 30.89 8.93 15.83
CA LEU A 242 31.87 7.93 16.25
C LEU A 242 33.31 8.41 16.00
N VAL A 243 33.60 8.94 14.82
CA VAL A 243 34.94 9.46 14.45
C VAL A 243 35.34 10.62 15.35
N TRP A 244 34.45 11.59 15.60
CA TRP A 244 34.75 12.74 16.44
C TRP A 244 34.92 12.37 17.91
N THR A 245 34.05 11.55 18.45
CA THR A 245 34.13 11.21 19.89
C THR A 245 35.26 10.23 20.20
N LEU A 246 35.37 9.13 19.49
CA LEU A 246 36.40 8.12 19.75
C LEU A 246 37.73 8.46 19.05
N GLY A 247 37.71 8.85 17.78
CA GLY A 247 38.93 9.11 17.01
C GLY A 247 39.67 10.33 17.56
N ILE A 248 39.04 11.50 17.56
CA ILE A 248 39.70 12.74 18.02
C ILE A 248 39.91 12.71 19.52
N GLY A 249 38.95 12.15 20.31
CA GLY A 249 39.11 11.98 21.75
C GLY A 249 40.35 11.13 22.10
N MET A 250 40.59 10.05 21.38
CA MET A 250 41.76 9.19 21.54
C MET A 250 43.05 9.95 21.15
N LEU A 251 43.04 10.70 20.06
CA LEU A 251 44.20 11.50 19.64
C LEU A 251 44.58 12.58 20.67
N ILE A 252 43.58 13.28 21.22
CA ILE A 252 43.78 14.25 22.31
C ILE A 252 44.34 13.54 23.53
N GLY A 253 43.77 12.40 23.92
CA GLY A 253 44.27 11.62 25.07
C GLY A 253 45.72 11.20 24.90
N VAL A 254 46.13 10.73 23.71
CA VAL A 254 47.53 10.37 23.40
C VAL A 254 48.45 11.61 23.46
N ALA A 255 48.00 12.73 22.88
CA ALA A 255 48.79 13.98 22.90
C ALA A 255 49.03 14.50 24.32
N VAL A 256 47.99 14.48 25.18
CA VAL A 256 48.10 14.84 26.58
C VAL A 256 49.03 13.88 27.33
N TRP A 257 48.92 12.59 27.10
CA TRP A 257 49.78 11.57 27.72
C TRP A 257 51.26 11.76 27.34
N LEU A 258 51.55 12.03 26.06
CA LEU A 258 52.90 12.34 25.60
C LEU A 258 53.43 13.62 26.21
N ALA A 259 52.62 14.69 26.29
CA ALA A 259 53.01 15.94 26.91
C ALA A 259 53.32 15.82 28.40
N MET A 260 52.56 14.97 29.11
CA MET A 260 52.83 14.67 30.53
C MET A 260 54.13 13.91 30.75
N LYS A 261 54.56 13.06 29.80
CA LYS A 261 55.82 12.33 29.88
C LYS A 261 57.07 13.17 29.51
N ALA A 262 56.84 14.26 28.78
CA ALA A 262 57.93 15.17 28.33
C ALA A 262 58.37 16.18 29.42
N ARG A 263 57.70 16.13 30.57
CA ARG A 263 58.13 16.86 31.78
C ARG A 263 58.84 15.89 32.73
#